data_f58e1d7a68fa8b2a02ad204e93bdc8b9
#
_entry.id   f58e1d7a68fa8b2a02ad204e93bdc8b9
#
_cell.length_a   1.000
_cell.length_b   1.000
_cell.length_c   1.000
_cell.angle_alpha   90.00
_cell.angle_beta   90.00
_cell.angle_gamma   90.00
#
_symmetry.space_group_name_H-M   'P 1'
#
loop_
_entity.id
_entity.type
_entity.pdbx_description
1 polymer ?
#
loop_
_entity_poly.entity_id
_entity_poly.type
_entity_poly.pdbx_seq_one_letter_code
_entity_poly.pdbx_strand_id
1 'polypeptide(L)'
;MNWTKEQSEAINIRNKNVLVAAAAGSGKTAVLVERIRKLVCEENVPVSSLLVVTFTKAAAAEMKEKIRKSLSQELKTLQEEQRGISKGGQGASGFDNEAREKIKYIKAQLSDLPQADICTFHAFALTVIRRFFYLIDIEPGLAICDEVSATLIQQDMMDELIDDEFESFQDDFKALMDAQSSDRNPNKVRDLIFKLYTHLMAMPYPKAWMDEVLESLSLSDAEFENSVLAREYLDYISESLENAYRSLDSAVENLKAEGLERMATLIEDAELTKVRSAREKLAELKAEAIPLSIIIEELAPCITLDNAQLRAKKDEKDAYEPIKGMIKDLRESAKAEIKELQSELLDISLKDKIADINATKGCVKTLFRLVQDFDRRYSEAKAAKRYIDFNDIEHKCLAVLEHEEARKFFRDKFAHIFIDEYQDTNFIQEEIIGKIKRESNVFMV
;
A
#
# COMPACT_ATOMS: atom_id res chain seq x y z
N MET A 1 2.39 -33.26 -4.12
CA MET A 1 1.23 -32.37 -3.77
C MET A 1 0.35 -32.21 -4.98
N ASN A 2 -0.96 -32.22 -4.81
CA ASN A 2 -1.87 -31.88 -5.92
C ASN A 2 -2.11 -30.37 -5.86
N TRP A 3 -1.58 -29.63 -6.83
CA TRP A 3 -1.76 -28.19 -6.97
C TRP A 3 -3.12 -27.90 -7.62
N THR A 4 -3.80 -26.83 -7.20
CA THR A 4 -4.95 -26.31 -7.95
C THR A 4 -4.49 -25.76 -9.30
N LYS A 5 -5.43 -25.48 -10.19
CA LYS A 5 -5.12 -24.90 -11.51
C LYS A 5 -4.39 -23.56 -11.39
N GLU A 6 -4.90 -22.69 -10.53
CA GLU A 6 -4.35 -21.36 -10.25
C GLU A 6 -2.96 -21.45 -9.60
N GLN A 7 -2.77 -22.34 -8.62
CA GLN A 7 -1.45 -22.57 -8.01
C GLN A 7 -0.46 -23.09 -9.04
N SER A 8 -0.86 -24.05 -9.88
CA SER A 8 -0.03 -24.58 -10.96
C SER A 8 0.35 -23.52 -11.99
N GLU A 9 -0.58 -22.62 -12.33
CA GLU A 9 -0.31 -21.49 -13.20
C GLU A 9 0.71 -20.53 -12.57
N ALA A 10 0.52 -20.12 -11.30
CA ALA A 10 1.45 -19.26 -10.58
C ALA A 10 2.86 -19.87 -10.48
N ILE A 11 2.98 -21.20 -10.28
CA ILE A 11 4.26 -21.90 -10.24
C ILE A 11 4.98 -21.87 -11.60
N ASN A 12 4.22 -21.99 -12.71
CA ASN A 12 4.82 -22.25 -14.04
C ASN A 12 4.94 -20.99 -14.92
N ILE A 13 4.19 -19.91 -14.65
CA ILE A 13 4.26 -18.69 -15.44
C ILE A 13 5.66 -18.09 -15.44
N ARG A 14 6.16 -17.66 -16.61
CA ARG A 14 7.49 -17.06 -16.81
C ARG A 14 7.35 -15.76 -17.60
N ASN A 15 8.42 -14.95 -17.58
CA ASN A 15 8.52 -13.70 -18.33
C ASN A 15 7.38 -12.69 -18.05
N LYS A 16 6.93 -12.66 -16.77
CA LYS A 16 5.95 -11.71 -16.25
C LYS A 16 6.21 -11.46 -14.77
N ASN A 17 5.91 -10.26 -14.31
CA ASN A 17 5.74 -10.02 -12.90
C ASN A 17 4.41 -10.65 -12.45
N VAL A 18 4.42 -11.29 -11.31
CA VAL A 18 3.28 -12.07 -10.81
C VAL A 18 2.93 -11.61 -9.41
N LEU A 19 1.67 -11.26 -9.19
CA LEU A 19 1.08 -11.03 -7.87
C LEU A 19 0.06 -12.15 -7.60
N VAL A 20 0.26 -12.90 -6.52
CA VAL A 20 -0.64 -13.97 -6.08
C VAL A 20 -1.50 -13.43 -4.94
N ALA A 21 -2.71 -12.99 -5.27
CA ALA A 21 -3.71 -12.60 -4.28
C ALA A 21 -4.46 -13.84 -3.79
N ALA A 22 -4.32 -14.17 -2.51
CA ALA A 22 -4.98 -15.34 -1.92
C ALA A 22 -5.15 -15.18 -0.41
N ALA A 23 -6.20 -15.78 0.16
CA ALA A 23 -6.48 -15.74 1.59
C ALA A 23 -5.37 -16.42 2.44
N ALA A 24 -5.33 -16.11 3.72
CA ALA A 24 -4.42 -16.78 4.67
C ALA A 24 -4.66 -18.31 4.65
N GLY A 25 -3.59 -19.10 4.69
CA GLY A 25 -3.69 -20.56 4.65
C GLY A 25 -3.89 -21.19 3.26
N SER A 26 -3.97 -20.39 2.19
CA SER A 26 -4.14 -20.87 0.80
C SER A 26 -2.91 -21.54 0.19
N GLY A 27 -1.81 -21.63 0.94
CA GLY A 27 -0.57 -22.25 0.47
C GLY A 27 0.37 -21.32 -0.32
N LYS A 28 0.25 -19.99 -0.17
CA LYS A 28 1.11 -18.99 -0.84
C LYS A 28 2.60 -19.32 -0.75
N THR A 29 3.11 -19.53 0.46
CA THR A 29 4.51 -19.91 0.70
C THR A 29 4.89 -21.23 0.04
N ALA A 30 3.98 -22.23 -0.02
CA ALA A 30 4.25 -23.50 -0.70
C ALA A 30 4.38 -23.32 -2.21
N VAL A 31 3.55 -22.46 -2.82
CA VAL A 31 3.64 -22.08 -4.25
C VAL A 31 4.98 -21.40 -4.54
N LEU A 32 5.40 -20.47 -3.67
CA LEU A 32 6.68 -19.76 -3.80
C LEU A 32 7.86 -20.74 -3.73
N VAL A 33 7.89 -21.63 -2.72
CA VAL A 33 8.96 -22.65 -2.57
C VAL A 33 9.01 -23.60 -3.78
N GLU A 34 7.85 -24.05 -4.27
CA GLU A 34 7.79 -24.95 -5.43
C GLU A 34 8.26 -24.25 -6.71
N ARG A 35 7.90 -22.96 -6.89
CA ARG A 35 8.41 -22.16 -8.00
C ARG A 35 9.94 -22.05 -7.95
N ILE A 36 10.52 -21.77 -6.78
CA ILE A 36 11.99 -21.73 -6.60
C ILE A 36 12.60 -23.09 -6.90
N ARG A 37 12.00 -24.19 -6.41
CA ARG A 37 12.49 -25.56 -6.72
C ARG A 37 12.59 -25.77 -8.24
N LYS A 38 11.53 -25.43 -8.97
CA LYS A 38 11.51 -25.59 -10.44
C LYS A 38 12.58 -24.75 -11.12
N LEU A 39 12.70 -23.47 -10.75
CA LEU A 39 13.74 -22.60 -11.30
C LEU A 39 15.14 -23.19 -11.08
N VAL A 40 15.43 -23.67 -9.87
CA VAL A 40 16.74 -24.21 -9.52
C VAL A 40 16.96 -25.59 -10.15
N CYS A 41 16.01 -26.52 -10.03
CA CYS A 41 16.21 -27.91 -10.41
C CYS A 41 15.91 -28.22 -11.88
N GLU A 42 14.99 -27.46 -12.51
CA GLU A 42 14.53 -27.72 -13.87
C GLU A 42 15.12 -26.71 -14.88
N GLU A 43 15.33 -25.45 -14.45
CA GLU A 43 15.82 -24.37 -15.31
C GLU A 43 17.28 -23.97 -15.03
N ASN A 44 17.95 -24.65 -14.08
CA ASN A 44 19.34 -24.42 -13.68
C ASN A 44 19.63 -22.97 -13.25
N VAL A 45 18.66 -22.29 -12.62
CA VAL A 45 18.85 -20.96 -12.05
C VAL A 45 19.61 -21.08 -10.73
N PRO A 46 20.81 -20.46 -10.57
CA PRO A 46 21.57 -20.56 -9.33
C PRO A 46 20.83 -19.91 -8.14
N VAL A 47 20.89 -20.53 -6.95
CA VAL A 47 20.30 -19.94 -5.73
C VAL A 47 20.93 -18.58 -5.38
N SER A 48 22.17 -18.34 -5.76
CA SER A 48 22.87 -17.07 -5.57
C SER A 48 22.34 -15.93 -6.45
N SER A 49 21.57 -16.24 -7.50
CA SER A 49 20.91 -15.27 -8.37
C SER A 49 19.45 -15.00 -7.97
N LEU A 50 19.01 -15.55 -6.84
CA LEU A 50 17.68 -15.32 -6.29
C LEU A 50 17.75 -14.32 -5.12
N LEU A 51 16.82 -13.37 -5.09
CA LEU A 51 16.51 -12.57 -3.91
C LEU A 51 15.16 -13.03 -3.37
N VAL A 52 15.11 -13.44 -2.10
CA VAL A 52 13.85 -13.78 -1.42
C VAL A 52 13.74 -12.92 -0.19
N VAL A 53 12.78 -12.01 -0.21
CA VAL A 53 12.54 -11.04 0.86
C VAL A 53 11.32 -11.47 1.67
N THR A 54 11.46 -11.45 3.00
CA THR A 54 10.39 -11.76 3.95
C THR A 54 10.29 -10.66 5.00
N PHE A 55 9.19 -10.62 5.75
CA PHE A 55 8.97 -9.59 6.76
C PHE A 55 9.80 -9.83 8.04
N THR A 56 9.92 -11.07 8.51
CA THR A 56 10.62 -11.39 9.76
C THR A 56 11.85 -12.26 9.56
N LYS A 57 12.83 -12.16 10.49
CA LYS A 57 13.99 -13.06 10.51
C LYS A 57 13.59 -14.53 10.65
N ALA A 58 12.53 -14.81 11.42
CA ALA A 58 12.00 -16.16 11.59
C ALA A 58 11.43 -16.70 10.28
N ALA A 59 10.64 -15.88 9.55
CA ALA A 59 10.11 -16.25 8.23
C ALA A 59 11.23 -16.49 7.21
N ALA A 60 12.27 -15.65 7.19
CA ALA A 60 13.43 -15.86 6.32
C ALA A 60 14.14 -17.18 6.61
N ALA A 61 14.35 -17.51 7.88
CA ALA A 61 14.96 -18.77 8.29
C ALA A 61 14.09 -19.98 7.93
N GLU A 62 12.78 -19.88 8.16
CA GLU A 62 11.82 -20.92 7.78
C GLU A 62 11.76 -21.11 6.25
N MET A 63 11.75 -20.02 5.48
CA MET A 63 11.79 -20.03 4.02
C MET A 63 13.04 -20.75 3.51
N LYS A 64 14.21 -20.38 4.05
CA LYS A 64 15.49 -21.03 3.71
C LYS A 64 15.45 -22.53 4.00
N GLU A 65 14.87 -22.93 5.14
CA GLU A 65 14.74 -24.34 5.51
C GLU A 65 13.75 -25.09 4.60
N LYS A 66 12.63 -24.47 4.22
CA LYS A 66 11.66 -25.05 3.27
C LYS A 66 12.29 -25.29 1.90
N ILE A 67 13.04 -24.30 1.39
CA ILE A 67 13.79 -24.43 0.13
C ILE A 67 14.83 -25.55 0.25
N ARG A 68 15.62 -25.58 1.35
CA ARG A 68 16.61 -26.63 1.59
C ARG A 68 15.98 -28.02 1.57
N LYS A 69 14.85 -28.20 2.27
CA LYS A 69 14.12 -29.49 2.29
C LYS A 69 13.64 -29.89 0.90
N SER A 70 13.09 -28.95 0.16
CA SER A 70 12.58 -29.19 -1.20
C SER A 70 13.70 -29.62 -2.16
N LEU A 71 14.84 -28.92 -2.17
CA LEU A 71 16.01 -29.29 -2.98
C LEU A 71 16.62 -30.62 -2.52
N SER A 72 16.65 -30.89 -1.21
CA SER A 72 17.17 -32.18 -0.68
C SER A 72 16.28 -33.35 -1.06
N GLN A 73 14.97 -33.16 -1.12
CA GLN A 73 14.04 -34.19 -1.56
C GLN A 73 14.23 -34.50 -3.05
N GLU A 74 14.37 -33.48 -3.88
CA GLU A 74 14.67 -33.66 -5.31
C GLU A 74 15.98 -34.41 -5.52
N LEU A 75 17.02 -34.04 -4.76
CA LEU A 75 18.31 -34.75 -4.81
C LEU A 75 18.17 -36.25 -4.46
N LYS A 76 17.39 -36.58 -3.45
CA LYS A 76 17.14 -37.99 -3.05
C LYS A 76 16.43 -38.75 -4.17
N THR A 77 15.39 -38.16 -4.75
CA THR A 77 14.64 -38.78 -5.86
C THR A 77 15.56 -39.09 -7.03
N LEU A 78 16.37 -38.13 -7.46
CA LEU A 78 17.35 -38.33 -8.56
C LEU A 78 18.38 -39.39 -8.23
N GLN A 79 18.85 -39.47 -6.98
CA GLN A 79 19.80 -40.52 -6.56
C GLN A 79 19.18 -41.92 -6.54
N GLU A 80 17.91 -42.02 -6.16
CA GLU A 80 17.16 -43.30 -6.18
C GLU A 80 16.90 -43.74 -7.61
N GLU A 81 16.50 -42.86 -8.49
CA GLU A 81 16.36 -43.12 -9.94
C GLU A 81 17.65 -43.59 -10.56
N GLN A 82 18.77 -42.91 -10.29
CA GLN A 82 20.10 -43.32 -10.76
C GLN A 82 20.50 -44.72 -10.28
N ARG A 83 20.24 -45.04 -9.00
CA ARG A 83 20.51 -46.38 -8.44
C ARG A 83 19.60 -47.45 -9.07
N GLY A 84 18.36 -47.12 -9.40
CA GLY A 84 17.44 -48.01 -10.12
C GLY A 84 17.93 -48.35 -11.54
N ILE A 85 18.39 -47.33 -12.27
CA ILE A 85 18.92 -47.46 -13.63
C ILE A 85 20.22 -48.32 -13.63
N SER A 86 21.10 -48.09 -12.68
CA SER A 86 22.39 -48.86 -12.57
C SER A 86 22.17 -50.34 -12.26
N LYS A 87 21.03 -50.78 -11.76
CA LYS A 87 20.66 -52.17 -11.51
C LYS A 87 20.00 -52.87 -12.71
N GLY A 88 19.59 -52.10 -13.74
CA GLY A 88 18.79 -52.60 -14.87
C GLY A 88 19.54 -52.97 -16.14
N GLY A 89 20.87 -52.98 -16.20
CA GLY A 89 21.70 -53.56 -17.26
C GLY A 89 21.69 -52.87 -18.62
N GLN A 90 22.92 -52.70 -19.19
CA GLN A 90 23.32 -52.38 -20.56
C GLN A 90 22.37 -51.51 -21.42
N GLY A 91 22.64 -50.18 -21.45
CA GLY A 91 22.06 -49.28 -22.45
C GLY A 91 22.02 -47.81 -22.09
N ALA A 92 22.53 -47.40 -20.94
CA ALA A 92 22.19 -46.10 -20.32
C ALA A 92 23.36 -45.11 -20.15
N SER A 93 24.42 -45.13 -21.01
CA SER A 93 25.59 -44.27 -20.79
C SER A 93 25.29 -42.75 -20.93
N GLY A 94 24.34 -42.36 -21.74
CA GLY A 94 23.93 -40.95 -21.90
C GLY A 94 23.08 -40.43 -20.76
N PHE A 95 22.04 -41.16 -20.36
CA PHE A 95 21.15 -40.82 -19.26
C PHE A 95 21.86 -40.77 -17.89
N ASP A 96 22.84 -41.64 -17.68
CA ASP A 96 23.64 -41.69 -16.44
C ASP A 96 24.52 -40.43 -16.28
N ASN A 97 25.04 -39.86 -17.36
CA ASN A 97 25.81 -38.62 -17.30
C ASN A 97 24.97 -37.38 -17.00
N GLU A 98 23.80 -37.23 -17.62
CA GLU A 98 22.89 -36.10 -17.36
C GLU A 98 22.39 -36.13 -15.91
N ALA A 99 21.97 -37.28 -15.41
CA ALA A 99 21.55 -37.44 -14.01
C ALA A 99 22.69 -37.12 -13.03
N ARG A 100 23.93 -37.50 -13.34
CA ARG A 100 25.13 -37.19 -12.53
C ARG A 100 25.41 -35.70 -12.49
N GLU A 101 25.36 -35.01 -13.62
CA GLU A 101 25.58 -33.56 -13.67
C GLU A 101 24.47 -32.80 -12.91
N LYS A 102 23.21 -33.23 -13.03
CA LYS A 102 22.10 -32.66 -12.28
C LYS A 102 22.25 -32.87 -10.77
N ILE A 103 22.64 -34.06 -10.34
CA ILE A 103 22.94 -34.37 -8.93
C ILE A 103 24.07 -33.48 -8.41
N LYS A 104 25.15 -33.33 -9.19
CA LYS A 104 26.27 -32.47 -8.83
C LYS A 104 25.87 -31.01 -8.72
N TYR A 105 25.06 -30.53 -9.66
CA TYR A 105 24.52 -29.17 -9.64
C TYR A 105 23.66 -28.92 -8.39
N ILE A 106 22.67 -29.77 -8.09
CA ILE A 106 21.80 -29.59 -6.91
C ILE A 106 22.61 -29.65 -5.60
N LYS A 107 23.65 -30.50 -5.51
CA LYS A 107 24.56 -30.52 -4.35
C LYS A 107 25.30 -29.18 -4.20
N ALA A 108 25.76 -28.58 -5.28
CA ALA A 108 26.38 -27.25 -5.25
C ALA A 108 25.37 -26.19 -4.79
N GLN A 109 24.13 -26.20 -5.32
CA GLN A 109 23.08 -25.27 -4.87
C GLN A 109 22.76 -25.41 -3.38
N LEU A 110 22.73 -26.63 -2.85
CA LEU A 110 22.55 -26.86 -1.40
C LEU A 110 23.71 -26.34 -0.57
N SER A 111 24.95 -26.41 -1.10
CA SER A 111 26.13 -25.83 -0.45
C SER A 111 26.12 -24.31 -0.45
N ASP A 112 25.62 -23.69 -1.52
CA ASP A 112 25.55 -22.24 -1.69
C ASP A 112 24.35 -21.61 -0.97
N LEU A 113 23.31 -22.39 -0.68
CA LEU A 113 22.06 -21.91 -0.07
C LEU A 113 22.24 -21.13 1.25
N PRO A 114 23.18 -21.44 2.16
CA PRO A 114 23.43 -20.63 3.36
C PRO A 114 23.78 -19.17 3.05
N GLN A 115 24.44 -18.91 1.92
CA GLN A 115 24.89 -17.60 1.46
C GLN A 115 23.91 -16.92 0.48
N ALA A 116 22.83 -17.61 0.10
CA ALA A 116 21.80 -17.03 -0.77
C ALA A 116 21.08 -15.87 -0.10
N ASP A 117 20.67 -14.87 -0.89
CA ASP A 117 19.97 -13.67 -0.44
C ASP A 117 18.50 -14.00 -0.09
N ILE A 118 18.30 -14.82 0.95
CA ILE A 118 17.01 -15.16 1.56
C ILE A 118 17.02 -14.53 2.93
N CYS A 119 16.40 -13.36 3.06
CA CYS A 119 16.57 -12.49 4.23
C CYS A 119 15.36 -11.54 4.41
N THR A 120 15.38 -10.77 5.51
CA THR A 120 14.42 -9.68 5.67
C THR A 120 14.78 -8.50 4.77
N PHE A 121 13.79 -7.64 4.49
CA PHE A 121 14.00 -6.44 3.69
C PHE A 121 15.15 -5.57 4.24
N HIS A 122 15.15 -5.29 5.54
CA HIS A 122 16.21 -4.50 6.18
C HIS A 122 17.60 -5.17 6.10
N ALA A 123 17.67 -6.51 6.17
CA ALA A 123 18.94 -7.21 6.01
C ALA A 123 19.47 -7.10 4.57
N PHE A 124 18.58 -7.16 3.58
CA PHE A 124 18.92 -6.86 2.19
C PHE A 124 19.39 -5.43 2.01
N ALA A 125 18.65 -4.45 2.53
CA ALA A 125 19.00 -3.03 2.47
C ALA A 125 20.36 -2.74 3.10
N LEU A 126 20.67 -3.35 4.25
CA LEU A 126 22.01 -3.27 4.85
C LEU A 126 23.12 -3.88 3.97
N THR A 127 22.81 -4.93 3.22
CA THR A 127 23.76 -5.51 2.27
C THR A 127 24.06 -4.54 1.13
N VAL A 128 23.03 -3.84 0.63
CA VAL A 128 23.18 -2.78 -0.38
C VAL A 128 24.07 -1.65 0.15
N ILE A 129 23.75 -1.12 1.34
CA ILE A 129 24.50 -0.03 1.96
C ILE A 129 25.96 -0.45 2.20
N ARG A 130 26.20 -1.61 2.83
CA ARG A 130 27.57 -2.07 3.17
C ARG A 130 28.43 -2.28 1.94
N ARG A 131 27.83 -2.64 0.81
CA ARG A 131 28.59 -2.85 -0.44
C ARG A 131 28.96 -1.53 -1.11
N PHE A 132 28.11 -0.51 -1.03
CA PHE A 132 28.22 0.73 -1.77
C PHE A 132 28.23 1.96 -0.86
N PHE A 133 28.66 1.83 0.41
CA PHE A 133 28.68 2.88 1.41
C PHE A 133 29.38 4.16 0.94
N TYR A 134 30.40 4.01 0.08
CA TYR A 134 31.18 5.10 -0.47
C TYR A 134 30.39 6.03 -1.44
N LEU A 135 29.25 5.56 -1.95
CA LEU A 135 28.39 6.36 -2.84
C LEU A 135 27.56 7.43 -2.09
N ILE A 136 27.32 7.23 -0.80
CA ILE A 136 26.46 8.11 0.01
C ILE A 136 27.16 8.65 1.25
N ASP A 137 28.47 8.59 1.29
CA ASP A 137 29.35 9.14 2.35
C ASP A 137 28.93 8.71 3.77
N ILE A 138 28.68 7.42 3.97
CA ILE A 138 28.35 6.83 5.27
C ILE A 138 29.59 6.18 5.89
N GLU A 139 29.82 6.43 7.18
CA GLU A 139 30.82 5.70 7.93
C GLU A 139 30.48 4.20 8.04
N PRO A 140 31.39 3.29 7.67
CA PRO A 140 31.22 1.89 7.93
C PRO A 140 31.27 1.62 9.44
N GLY A 141 30.30 0.88 9.98
CA GLY A 141 30.31 0.48 11.40
C GLY A 141 29.24 1.13 12.26
N LEU A 142 28.18 1.70 11.65
CA LEU A 142 27.01 2.16 12.38
C LEU A 142 26.30 0.98 13.06
N ALA A 143 25.92 1.15 14.32
CA ALA A 143 25.11 0.20 15.07
C ALA A 143 23.61 0.45 14.80
N ILE A 144 22.84 -0.62 14.72
CA ILE A 144 21.38 -0.47 14.62
C ILE A 144 20.87 -0.02 15.99
N CYS A 145 20.17 1.12 16.00
CA CYS A 145 19.48 1.64 17.17
C CYS A 145 18.33 0.71 17.54
N ASP A 146 18.28 0.25 18.78
CA ASP A 146 17.12 -0.50 19.26
C ASP A 146 15.92 0.45 19.46
N GLU A 147 14.72 -0.13 19.47
CA GLU A 147 13.46 0.62 19.50
C GLU A 147 13.33 1.51 20.77
N VAL A 148 13.83 1.05 21.91
CA VAL A 148 13.78 1.82 23.16
C VAL A 148 14.69 3.03 23.07
N SER A 149 15.94 2.84 22.61
CA SER A 149 16.90 3.93 22.41
C SER A 149 16.42 4.92 21.37
N ALA A 150 15.82 4.46 20.28
CA ALA A 150 15.24 5.31 19.25
C ALA A 150 14.11 6.18 19.81
N THR A 151 13.19 5.59 20.57
CA THR A 151 12.07 6.30 21.20
C THR A 151 12.55 7.38 22.17
N LEU A 152 13.56 7.07 23.01
CA LEU A 152 14.12 8.05 23.93
C LEU A 152 14.75 9.23 23.20
N ILE A 153 15.57 8.97 22.17
CA ILE A 153 16.16 10.05 21.37
C ILE A 153 15.09 10.90 20.69
N GLN A 154 14.04 10.27 20.16
CA GLN A 154 12.92 10.99 19.55
C GLN A 154 12.20 11.91 20.54
N GLN A 155 11.97 11.42 21.78
CA GLN A 155 11.35 12.22 22.83
C GLN A 155 12.20 13.41 23.21
N ASP A 156 13.51 13.19 23.48
CA ASP A 156 14.45 14.26 23.81
C ASP A 156 14.49 15.34 22.72
N MET A 157 14.61 14.95 21.45
CA MET A 157 14.66 15.88 20.32
C MET A 157 13.35 16.62 20.08
N MET A 158 12.21 15.96 20.36
CA MET A 158 10.91 16.61 20.30
C MET A 158 10.74 17.64 21.42
N ASP A 159 11.20 17.34 22.63
CA ASP A 159 11.15 18.26 23.76
C ASP A 159 11.98 19.51 23.46
N GLU A 160 13.24 19.34 23.02
CA GLU A 160 14.10 20.45 22.61
C GLU A 160 13.49 21.29 21.46
N LEU A 161 12.91 20.65 20.46
CA LEU A 161 12.26 21.36 19.34
C LEU A 161 11.11 22.25 19.84
N ILE A 162 10.24 21.69 20.66
CA ILE A 162 9.06 22.41 21.17
C ILE A 162 9.47 23.53 22.14
N ASP A 163 10.47 23.31 22.98
CA ASP A 163 10.99 24.34 23.90
C ASP A 163 11.59 25.51 23.12
N ASP A 164 12.40 25.28 22.09
CA ASP A 164 12.95 26.31 21.21
C ASP A 164 11.86 27.10 20.48
N GLU A 165 10.80 26.44 20.01
CA GLU A 165 9.65 27.10 19.36
C GLU A 165 8.87 27.99 20.35
N PHE A 166 8.74 27.58 21.61
CA PHE A 166 8.14 28.41 22.64
C PHE A 166 9.03 29.59 23.06
N GLU A 167 10.34 29.41 23.12
CA GLU A 167 11.28 30.51 23.41
C GLU A 167 11.29 31.55 22.31
N SER A 168 11.29 31.13 21.04
CA SER A 168 11.26 32.04 19.88
C SER A 168 9.86 32.64 19.65
N PHE A 169 8.82 31.91 20.01
CA PHE A 169 7.39 32.18 19.93
C PHE A 169 6.95 33.00 18.68
N GLN A 170 7.37 32.54 17.52
CA GLN A 170 7.07 33.19 16.26
C GLN A 170 5.57 33.10 15.89
N ASP A 171 5.09 34.06 15.12
CA ASP A 171 3.67 34.17 14.76
C ASP A 171 3.15 32.95 13.96
N ASP A 172 4.00 32.30 13.18
CA ASP A 172 3.65 31.10 12.42
C ASP A 172 3.43 29.88 13.32
N PHE A 173 4.27 29.68 14.33
CA PHE A 173 4.09 28.62 15.33
C PHE A 173 2.84 28.87 16.16
N LYS A 174 2.60 30.12 16.57
CA LYS A 174 1.39 30.52 17.28
C LYS A 174 0.13 30.25 16.46
N ALA A 175 0.14 30.59 15.18
CA ALA A 175 -0.99 30.34 14.27
C ALA A 175 -1.28 28.83 14.16
N LEU A 176 -0.24 27.98 14.06
CA LEU A 176 -0.40 26.54 14.05
C LEU A 176 -0.97 26.01 15.38
N MET A 177 -0.52 26.53 16.52
CA MET A 177 -1.03 26.16 17.84
C MET A 177 -2.50 26.53 17.99
N ASP A 178 -2.88 27.75 17.59
CA ASP A 178 -4.26 28.24 17.65
C ASP A 178 -5.21 27.45 16.72
N ALA A 179 -4.71 27.01 15.55
CA ALA A 179 -5.45 26.16 14.61
C ALA A 179 -5.68 24.72 15.14
N GLN A 180 -4.75 24.19 15.93
CA GLN A 180 -4.84 22.81 16.43
C GLN A 180 -5.59 22.68 17.76
N SER A 181 -5.66 23.75 18.56
CA SER A 181 -6.19 23.65 19.91
C SER A 181 -6.58 25.01 20.47
N SER A 182 -7.82 25.15 20.93
CA SER A 182 -8.30 26.35 21.61
C SER A 182 -7.60 26.60 22.97
N ASP A 183 -7.03 25.56 23.57
CA ASP A 183 -6.31 25.58 24.85
C ASP A 183 -4.77 25.63 24.68
N ARG A 184 -4.28 25.76 23.45
CA ARG A 184 -2.86 25.80 23.09
C ARG A 184 -2.03 24.64 23.68
N ASN A 185 -2.61 23.46 23.70
CA ASN A 185 -1.93 22.27 24.22
C ASN A 185 -0.82 21.81 23.26
N PRO A 186 0.48 21.87 23.66
CA PRO A 186 1.58 21.49 22.80
C PRO A 186 1.56 20.02 22.42
N ASN A 187 0.92 19.16 23.19
CA ASN A 187 0.88 17.71 22.90
C ASN A 187 0.15 17.42 21.58
N LYS A 188 -0.85 18.23 21.20
CA LYS A 188 -1.51 18.04 19.91
C LYS A 188 -0.59 18.32 18.72
N VAL A 189 0.28 19.33 18.85
CA VAL A 189 1.26 19.64 17.79
C VAL A 189 2.37 18.60 17.79
N ARG A 190 2.82 18.13 18.95
CA ARG A 190 3.78 17.00 19.09
C ARG A 190 3.25 15.75 18.36
N ASP A 191 2.02 15.36 18.67
CA ASP A 191 1.36 14.20 18.05
C ASP A 191 1.25 14.35 16.53
N LEU A 192 0.94 15.55 16.06
CA LEU A 192 0.84 15.85 14.64
C LEU A 192 2.20 15.75 13.94
N ILE A 193 3.27 16.29 14.55
CA ILE A 193 4.64 16.18 14.05
C ILE A 193 5.04 14.71 13.96
N PHE A 194 4.81 13.90 15.01
CA PHE A 194 5.15 12.48 15.00
C PHE A 194 4.37 11.68 13.96
N LYS A 195 3.06 11.93 13.83
CA LYS A 195 2.24 11.26 12.82
C LYS A 195 2.71 11.57 11.41
N LEU A 196 2.97 12.85 11.15
CA LEU A 196 3.47 13.26 9.82
C LEU A 196 4.87 12.74 9.57
N TYR A 197 5.79 12.82 10.54
CA TYR A 197 7.12 12.23 10.44
C TYR A 197 7.07 10.74 10.09
N THR A 198 6.27 9.97 10.82
CA THR A 198 6.11 8.53 10.56
C THR A 198 5.59 8.26 9.16
N HIS A 199 4.62 9.05 8.70
CA HIS A 199 4.08 8.93 7.34
C HIS A 199 5.13 9.26 6.27
N LEU A 200 5.88 10.35 6.45
CA LEU A 200 6.93 10.78 5.54
C LEU A 200 8.09 9.76 5.46
N MET A 201 8.43 9.13 6.58
CA MET A 201 9.49 8.11 6.60
C MET A 201 9.11 6.82 5.86
N ALA A 202 7.84 6.58 5.62
CA ALA A 202 7.38 5.49 4.76
C ALA A 202 7.36 5.85 3.26
N MET A 203 7.63 7.10 2.89
CA MET A 203 7.65 7.59 1.51
C MET A 203 9.08 7.60 0.93
N PRO A 204 9.25 7.26 -0.36
CA PRO A 204 10.58 7.27 -0.98
C PRO A 204 11.17 8.67 -1.13
N TYR A 205 10.34 9.70 -1.37
CA TYR A 205 10.75 11.07 -1.64
C TYR A 205 9.95 12.09 -0.82
N PRO A 206 10.15 12.15 0.52
CA PRO A 206 9.33 12.98 1.42
C PRO A 206 9.32 14.45 1.05
N LYS A 207 10.48 15.00 0.66
CA LYS A 207 10.62 16.42 0.29
C LYS A 207 9.80 16.76 -0.94
N ALA A 208 9.87 15.95 -1.99
CA ALA A 208 9.09 16.18 -3.21
C ALA A 208 7.59 16.18 -2.92
N TRP A 209 7.13 15.24 -2.10
CA TRP A 209 5.74 15.19 -1.67
C TRP A 209 5.32 16.44 -0.88
N MET A 210 6.15 16.91 0.05
CA MET A 210 5.86 18.14 0.80
C MET A 210 5.78 19.38 -0.13
N ASP A 211 6.67 19.47 -1.12
CA ASP A 211 6.67 20.56 -2.10
C ASP A 211 5.38 20.51 -2.95
N GLU A 212 4.96 19.36 -3.45
CA GLU A 212 3.70 19.16 -4.19
C GLU A 212 2.47 19.55 -3.35
N VAL A 213 2.44 19.16 -2.08
CA VAL A 213 1.33 19.54 -1.18
C VAL A 213 1.28 21.06 -1.01
N LEU A 214 2.42 21.74 -0.79
CA LEU A 214 2.44 23.19 -0.64
C LEU A 214 2.03 23.93 -1.91
N GLU A 215 2.37 23.40 -3.09
CA GLU A 215 1.89 23.93 -4.36
C GLU A 215 0.38 23.78 -4.51
N SER A 216 -0.18 22.61 -4.13
CA SER A 216 -1.62 22.37 -4.17
C SER A 216 -2.44 23.26 -3.24
N LEU A 217 -1.82 23.88 -2.22
CA LEU A 217 -2.42 24.83 -1.30
C LEU A 217 -2.25 26.31 -1.75
N SER A 218 -2.04 26.59 -3.02
CA SER A 218 -1.87 27.93 -3.59
C SER A 218 -2.52 28.07 -4.95
N LEU A 219 -3.59 27.34 -5.19
CA LEU A 219 -4.22 27.29 -6.49
C LEU A 219 -5.17 28.48 -6.66
N SER A 220 -5.13 29.09 -7.84
CA SER A 220 -6.21 29.92 -8.35
C SER A 220 -7.43 29.04 -8.69
N ASP A 221 -8.60 29.64 -8.85
CA ASP A 221 -9.82 28.92 -9.22
C ASP A 221 -9.59 28.05 -10.50
N ALA A 222 -8.90 28.60 -11.50
CA ALA A 222 -8.62 27.89 -12.75
C ALA A 222 -7.60 26.74 -12.60
N GLU A 223 -6.61 26.89 -11.72
CA GLU A 223 -5.64 25.84 -11.43
C GLU A 223 -6.25 24.74 -10.59
N PHE A 224 -7.13 25.11 -9.66
CA PHE A 224 -7.88 24.13 -8.84
C PHE A 224 -8.71 23.17 -9.71
N GLU A 225 -9.41 23.69 -10.72
CA GLU A 225 -10.23 22.90 -11.65
C GLU A 225 -9.46 21.73 -12.31
N ASN A 226 -8.15 21.90 -12.52
CA ASN A 226 -7.26 20.92 -13.14
C ASN A 226 -6.44 20.13 -12.13
N SER A 227 -6.60 20.39 -10.83
CA SER A 227 -5.80 19.80 -9.77
C SER A 227 -6.22 18.37 -9.42
N VAL A 228 -5.37 17.69 -8.65
CA VAL A 228 -5.71 16.39 -8.04
C VAL A 228 -6.88 16.57 -7.07
N LEU A 229 -6.90 17.67 -6.31
CA LEU A 229 -7.97 17.96 -5.33
C LEU A 229 -9.35 18.07 -6.00
N ALA A 230 -9.45 18.70 -7.16
CA ALA A 230 -10.72 18.76 -7.89
C ALA A 230 -11.18 17.38 -8.37
N ARG A 231 -10.25 16.53 -8.80
CA ARG A 231 -10.55 15.14 -9.19
C ARG A 231 -11.01 14.30 -8.02
N GLU A 232 -10.31 14.35 -6.91
CA GLU A 232 -10.69 13.66 -5.66
C GLU A 232 -12.08 14.12 -5.18
N TYR A 233 -12.37 15.41 -5.30
CA TYR A 233 -13.68 15.94 -4.96
C TYR A 233 -14.79 15.43 -5.88
N LEU A 234 -14.53 15.34 -7.20
CA LEU A 234 -15.45 14.71 -8.15
C LEU A 234 -15.64 13.21 -7.90
N ASP A 235 -14.61 12.53 -7.48
CA ASP A 235 -14.68 11.09 -7.15
C ASP A 235 -15.47 10.89 -5.86
N TYR A 236 -15.28 11.74 -4.85
CA TYR A 236 -16.11 11.77 -3.64
C TYR A 236 -17.60 11.96 -3.97
N ILE A 237 -17.95 12.95 -4.80
CA ILE A 237 -19.34 13.17 -5.26
C ILE A 237 -19.89 11.91 -5.95
N SER A 238 -19.07 11.29 -6.83
CA SER A 238 -19.46 10.11 -7.58
C SER A 238 -19.70 8.91 -6.65
N GLU A 239 -18.83 8.71 -5.68
CA GLU A 239 -18.91 7.60 -4.72
C GLU A 239 -20.11 7.76 -3.77
N SER A 240 -20.34 8.96 -3.23
CA SER A 240 -21.49 9.22 -2.38
C SER A 240 -22.82 8.97 -3.11
N LEU A 241 -22.95 9.41 -4.35
CA LEU A 241 -24.14 9.12 -5.18
C LEU A 241 -24.27 7.62 -5.48
N GLU A 242 -23.17 6.92 -5.72
CA GLU A 242 -23.17 5.48 -5.98
C GLU A 242 -23.58 4.69 -4.73
N ASN A 243 -23.05 5.05 -3.56
CA ASN A 243 -23.40 4.40 -2.28
C ASN A 243 -24.87 4.62 -1.93
N ALA A 244 -25.39 5.83 -2.09
CA ALA A 244 -26.79 6.13 -1.90
C ALA A 244 -27.68 5.34 -2.88
N TYR A 245 -27.27 5.25 -4.16
CA TYR A 245 -27.98 4.47 -5.16
C TYR A 245 -28.02 2.99 -4.79
N ARG A 246 -26.89 2.36 -4.48
CA ARG A 246 -26.81 0.94 -4.10
C ARG A 246 -27.68 0.60 -2.90
N SER A 247 -27.69 1.48 -1.91
CA SER A 247 -28.49 1.29 -0.69
C SER A 247 -29.99 1.33 -1.01
N LEU A 248 -30.43 2.29 -1.82
CA LEU A 248 -31.85 2.39 -2.22
C LEU A 248 -32.27 1.28 -3.18
N ASP A 249 -31.43 0.92 -4.14
CA ASP A 249 -31.68 -0.17 -5.09
C ASP A 249 -31.82 -1.51 -4.35
N SER A 250 -30.92 -1.79 -3.40
CA SER A 250 -31.03 -2.94 -2.52
C SER A 250 -32.31 -2.94 -1.69
N ALA A 251 -32.76 -1.78 -1.17
CA ALA A 251 -34.03 -1.67 -0.46
C ALA A 251 -35.23 -2.00 -1.38
N VAL A 252 -35.22 -1.52 -2.62
CA VAL A 252 -36.26 -1.78 -3.63
C VAL A 252 -36.25 -3.27 -4.01
N GLU A 253 -35.09 -3.87 -4.28
CA GLU A 253 -34.97 -5.29 -4.62
C GLU A 253 -35.47 -6.22 -3.51
N ASN A 254 -35.10 -5.93 -2.25
CA ASN A 254 -35.58 -6.73 -1.12
C ASN A 254 -37.10 -6.62 -0.93
N LEU A 255 -37.69 -5.46 -1.13
CA LEU A 255 -39.15 -5.32 -1.10
C LEU A 255 -39.84 -6.09 -2.24
N LYS A 256 -39.29 -6.06 -3.46
CA LYS A 256 -39.80 -6.84 -4.59
C LYS A 256 -39.69 -8.34 -4.37
N ALA A 257 -38.60 -8.81 -3.77
CA ALA A 257 -38.39 -10.21 -3.44
C ALA A 257 -39.44 -10.77 -2.47
N GLU A 258 -39.93 -9.94 -1.56
CA GLU A 258 -41.00 -10.26 -0.61
C GLU A 258 -42.43 -9.97 -1.16
N GLY A 259 -42.54 -9.64 -2.45
CA GLY A 259 -43.84 -9.36 -3.08
C GLY A 259 -44.48 -8.03 -2.69
N LEU A 260 -43.68 -7.09 -2.14
CA LEU A 260 -44.15 -5.77 -1.65
C LEU A 260 -43.99 -4.70 -2.73
N GLU A 261 -44.42 -4.98 -3.96
CA GLU A 261 -44.26 -4.12 -5.17
C GLU A 261 -44.70 -2.67 -4.93
N ARG A 262 -45.84 -2.47 -4.28
CA ARG A 262 -46.35 -1.11 -3.98
C ARG A 262 -45.37 -0.30 -3.11
N MET A 263 -44.75 -0.94 -2.12
CA MET A 263 -43.80 -0.27 -1.24
C MET A 263 -42.46 -0.03 -1.95
N ALA A 264 -42.05 -0.96 -2.80
CA ALA A 264 -40.89 -0.81 -3.67
C ALA A 264 -41.06 0.41 -4.60
N THR A 265 -42.19 0.52 -5.29
CA THR A 265 -42.52 1.66 -6.16
C THR A 265 -42.47 3.01 -5.41
N LEU A 266 -42.94 3.04 -4.17
CA LEU A 266 -42.87 4.28 -3.38
C LEU A 266 -41.45 4.77 -3.11
N ILE A 267 -40.51 3.86 -2.86
CA ILE A 267 -39.08 4.20 -2.70
C ILE A 267 -38.49 4.53 -4.09
N GLU A 268 -38.81 3.75 -5.10
CA GLU A 268 -38.32 3.95 -6.46
C GLU A 268 -38.66 5.34 -6.99
N ASP A 269 -39.94 5.78 -6.85
CA ASP A 269 -40.41 7.07 -7.36
C ASP A 269 -39.87 8.25 -6.54
N ALA A 270 -39.91 8.14 -5.21
CA ALA A 270 -39.56 9.26 -4.34
C ALA A 270 -38.07 9.44 -4.06
N GLU A 271 -37.31 8.35 -4.05
CA GLU A 271 -35.92 8.34 -3.58
C GLU A 271 -34.95 7.83 -4.67
N LEU A 272 -35.11 6.58 -5.17
CA LEU A 272 -34.16 5.95 -6.07
C LEU A 272 -34.04 6.67 -7.42
N THR A 273 -35.18 7.06 -8.03
CA THR A 273 -35.19 7.75 -9.33
C THR A 273 -34.45 9.08 -9.28
N LYS A 274 -34.55 9.82 -8.18
CA LYS A 274 -33.82 11.07 -7.99
C LYS A 274 -32.32 10.88 -7.92
N VAL A 275 -31.86 9.90 -7.13
CA VAL A 275 -30.42 9.58 -7.04
C VAL A 275 -29.90 9.05 -8.39
N ARG A 276 -30.69 8.24 -9.09
CA ARG A 276 -30.36 7.77 -10.44
C ARG A 276 -30.18 8.94 -11.41
N SER A 277 -31.12 9.88 -11.43
CA SER A 277 -31.05 11.07 -12.29
C SER A 277 -29.85 11.96 -11.97
N ALA A 278 -29.52 12.12 -10.69
CA ALA A 278 -28.32 12.87 -10.27
C ALA A 278 -27.02 12.18 -10.75
N ARG A 279 -26.94 10.84 -10.67
CA ARG A 279 -25.80 10.06 -11.19
C ARG A 279 -25.66 10.19 -12.71
N GLU A 280 -26.76 10.05 -13.43
CA GLU A 280 -26.78 10.19 -14.90
C GLU A 280 -26.33 11.59 -15.30
N LYS A 281 -26.85 12.63 -14.64
CA LYS A 281 -26.43 14.02 -14.88
C LYS A 281 -24.94 14.23 -14.60
N LEU A 282 -24.41 13.69 -13.49
CA LEU A 282 -22.99 13.78 -13.20
C LEU A 282 -22.14 13.07 -14.27
N ALA A 283 -22.58 11.91 -14.73
CA ALA A 283 -21.88 11.17 -15.77
C ALA A 283 -21.84 11.93 -17.12
N GLU A 284 -22.95 12.59 -17.49
CA GLU A 284 -23.01 13.46 -18.67
C GLU A 284 -22.03 14.64 -18.56
N LEU A 285 -22.06 15.37 -17.42
CA LEU A 285 -21.18 16.52 -17.20
C LEU A 285 -19.69 16.13 -17.17
N LYS A 286 -19.37 14.98 -16.58
CA LYS A 286 -17.98 14.43 -16.59
C LYS A 286 -17.54 14.04 -18.02
N ALA A 287 -18.44 13.49 -18.84
CA ALA A 287 -18.11 13.10 -20.22
C ALA A 287 -17.86 14.30 -21.14
N GLU A 288 -18.52 15.44 -20.87
CA GLU A 288 -18.33 16.70 -21.58
C GLU A 288 -17.12 17.51 -21.06
N ALA A 289 -16.38 16.99 -20.08
CA ALA A 289 -15.26 17.67 -19.41
C ALA A 289 -15.61 19.07 -18.89
N ILE A 290 -16.80 19.22 -18.33
CA ILE A 290 -17.30 20.46 -17.77
C ILE A 290 -16.50 20.80 -16.48
N PRO A 291 -16.15 22.08 -16.24
CA PRO A 291 -15.49 22.50 -15.01
C PRO A 291 -16.25 22.09 -13.74
N LEU A 292 -15.54 21.76 -12.67
CA LEU A 292 -16.12 21.33 -11.40
C LEU A 292 -17.10 22.36 -10.82
N SER A 293 -16.78 23.65 -10.94
CA SER A 293 -17.66 24.74 -10.49
C SER A 293 -19.05 24.66 -11.13
N ILE A 294 -19.12 24.43 -12.44
CA ILE A 294 -20.38 24.28 -13.18
C ILE A 294 -21.06 22.95 -12.83
N ILE A 295 -20.28 21.86 -12.66
CA ILE A 295 -20.83 20.56 -12.22
C ILE A 295 -21.56 20.72 -10.88
N ILE A 296 -20.97 21.43 -9.92
CA ILE A 296 -21.57 21.67 -8.61
C ILE A 296 -22.87 22.48 -8.76
N GLU A 297 -22.84 23.58 -9.54
CA GLU A 297 -24.02 24.43 -9.76
C GLU A 297 -25.18 23.67 -10.39
N GLU A 298 -24.91 22.82 -11.37
CA GLU A 298 -25.94 22.05 -12.06
C GLU A 298 -26.41 20.82 -11.28
N LEU A 299 -25.54 20.21 -10.47
CA LEU A 299 -25.85 19.00 -9.73
C LEU A 299 -26.56 19.27 -8.40
N ALA A 300 -26.18 20.33 -7.69
CA ALA A 300 -26.70 20.65 -6.35
C ALA A 300 -28.24 20.69 -6.29
N PRO A 301 -28.95 21.30 -7.25
CA PRO A 301 -30.42 21.27 -7.24
C PRO A 301 -31.04 19.89 -7.47
N CYS A 302 -30.28 18.97 -8.09
CA CYS A 302 -30.73 17.62 -8.40
C CYS A 302 -30.57 16.65 -7.23
N ILE A 303 -29.71 16.99 -6.26
CA ILE A 303 -29.43 16.17 -5.07
C ILE A 303 -30.48 16.45 -4.00
N THR A 304 -31.71 15.98 -4.21
CA THR A 304 -32.79 16.08 -3.24
C THR A 304 -33.48 14.73 -3.09
N LEU A 305 -33.94 14.41 -1.87
CA LEU A 305 -34.76 13.23 -1.62
C LEU A 305 -36.09 13.61 -1.03
N ASP A 306 -37.15 13.11 -1.65
CA ASP A 306 -38.46 13.11 -1.01
C ASP A 306 -38.57 11.93 -0.05
N ASN A 307 -39.26 12.11 1.05
CA ASN A 307 -39.35 11.07 2.07
C ASN A 307 -40.55 10.16 1.78
N ALA A 308 -40.30 8.99 1.18
CA ALA A 308 -41.31 7.96 0.96
C ALA A 308 -41.93 7.51 2.30
N GLN A 309 -43.27 7.63 2.41
CA GLN A 309 -44.02 7.19 3.59
C GLN A 309 -44.35 5.70 3.45
N LEU A 310 -43.53 4.81 4.05
CA LEU A 310 -43.80 3.39 4.03
C LEU A 310 -44.77 3.00 5.13
N ARG A 311 -46.01 2.73 4.74
CA ARG A 311 -47.05 2.17 5.63
C ARG A 311 -47.55 0.86 5.01
N ALA A 312 -47.25 -0.26 5.66
CA ALA A 312 -47.77 -1.57 5.24
C ALA A 312 -49.28 -1.64 5.40
N LYS A 313 -50.00 -2.09 4.37
CA LYS A 313 -51.39 -2.47 4.46
C LYS A 313 -51.56 -3.75 5.29
N LYS A 314 -52.79 -4.12 5.64
CA LYS A 314 -53.05 -5.27 6.51
C LYS A 314 -52.54 -6.59 5.93
N ASP A 315 -52.62 -6.75 4.62
CA ASP A 315 -52.17 -7.87 3.81
C ASP A 315 -50.65 -7.88 3.56
N GLU A 316 -49.95 -6.77 3.73
CA GLU A 316 -48.51 -6.63 3.53
C GLU A 316 -47.71 -6.81 4.84
N LYS A 317 -48.36 -6.77 6.02
CA LYS A 317 -47.66 -6.71 7.33
C LYS A 317 -46.76 -7.90 7.60
N ASP A 318 -47.25 -9.10 7.31
CA ASP A 318 -46.53 -10.34 7.62
C ASP A 318 -45.25 -10.50 6.79
N ALA A 319 -45.25 -10.00 5.54
CA ALA A 319 -44.08 -9.97 4.67
C ALA A 319 -43.12 -8.81 5.03
N TYR A 320 -43.67 -7.65 5.46
CA TYR A 320 -42.85 -6.46 5.72
C TYR A 320 -42.13 -6.47 7.07
N GLU A 321 -42.79 -6.97 8.14
CA GLU A 321 -42.24 -6.86 9.51
C GLU A 321 -40.86 -7.53 9.66
N PRO A 322 -40.55 -8.68 9.03
CA PRO A 322 -39.22 -9.30 9.13
C PRO A 322 -38.09 -8.44 8.50
N ILE A 323 -38.36 -7.71 7.42
CA ILE A 323 -37.37 -6.95 6.66
C ILE A 323 -37.36 -5.46 6.97
N LYS A 324 -38.31 -4.96 7.74
CA LYS A 324 -38.53 -3.54 8.06
C LYS A 324 -37.30 -2.84 8.62
N GLY A 325 -36.57 -3.50 9.55
CA GLY A 325 -35.34 -2.98 10.11
C GLY A 325 -34.29 -2.74 9.03
N MET A 326 -34.02 -3.75 8.21
CA MET A 326 -33.06 -3.71 7.11
C MET A 326 -33.43 -2.61 6.07
N ILE A 327 -34.70 -2.54 5.65
CA ILE A 327 -35.16 -1.50 4.71
C ILE A 327 -34.99 -0.10 5.30
N LYS A 328 -35.25 0.04 6.60
CA LYS A 328 -35.06 1.32 7.30
C LYS A 328 -33.57 1.71 7.30
N ASP A 329 -32.69 0.79 7.68
CA ASP A 329 -31.24 1.05 7.77
C ASP A 329 -30.63 1.40 6.39
N LEU A 330 -31.01 0.68 5.32
CA LEU A 330 -30.59 0.99 3.96
C LEU A 330 -31.03 2.39 3.52
N ARG A 331 -32.26 2.77 3.79
CA ARG A 331 -32.76 4.11 3.47
C ARG A 331 -32.14 5.22 4.32
N GLU A 332 -31.91 4.97 5.61
CA GLU A 332 -31.23 5.93 6.49
C GLU A 332 -29.78 6.15 6.06
N SER A 333 -29.05 5.07 5.65
CA SER A 333 -27.71 5.18 5.08
C SER A 333 -27.72 6.05 3.82
N ALA A 334 -28.59 5.78 2.86
CA ALA A 334 -28.70 6.59 1.64
C ALA A 334 -29.03 8.06 1.93
N LYS A 335 -29.94 8.32 2.89
CA LYS A 335 -30.30 9.68 3.28
C LYS A 335 -29.18 10.42 3.97
N ALA A 336 -28.36 9.72 4.75
CA ALA A 336 -27.18 10.30 5.38
C ALA A 336 -26.17 10.75 4.32
N GLU A 337 -25.86 9.88 3.37
CA GLU A 337 -24.96 10.19 2.21
C GLU A 337 -25.46 11.42 1.44
N ILE A 338 -26.73 11.43 1.06
CA ILE A 338 -27.31 12.54 0.28
C ILE A 338 -27.35 13.84 1.09
N LYS A 339 -27.66 13.78 2.38
CA LYS A 339 -27.67 14.95 3.26
C LYS A 339 -26.27 15.54 3.45
N GLU A 340 -25.27 14.68 3.64
CA GLU A 340 -23.89 15.09 3.75
C GLU A 340 -23.43 15.75 2.45
N LEU A 341 -23.69 15.12 1.30
CA LEU A 341 -23.37 15.67 -0.01
C LEU A 341 -24.08 17.00 -0.29
N GLN A 342 -25.36 17.16 0.12
CA GLN A 342 -26.07 18.43 0.02
C GLN A 342 -25.40 19.53 0.85
N SER A 343 -25.04 19.24 2.10
CA SER A 343 -24.34 20.19 2.96
C SER A 343 -23.01 20.61 2.32
N GLU A 344 -22.23 19.64 1.83
CA GLU A 344 -20.96 19.90 1.17
C GLU A 344 -21.08 20.73 -0.12
N LEU A 345 -22.12 20.51 -0.94
CA LEU A 345 -22.28 21.21 -2.21
C LEU A 345 -22.99 22.57 -2.11
N LEU A 346 -23.92 22.72 -1.15
CA LEU A 346 -24.78 23.89 -1.10
C LEU A 346 -24.38 24.92 -0.02
N ASP A 347 -23.80 24.47 1.10
CA ASP A 347 -23.55 25.35 2.24
C ASP A 347 -22.34 26.27 2.06
N ILE A 348 -21.34 25.83 1.29
CA ILE A 348 -20.09 26.56 1.05
C ILE A 348 -19.79 26.60 -0.44
N SER A 349 -19.62 27.79 -1.02
CA SER A 349 -19.24 27.92 -2.43
C SER A 349 -17.88 27.33 -2.70
N LEU A 350 -17.64 26.80 -3.92
CA LEU A 350 -16.34 26.28 -4.31
C LEU A 350 -15.21 27.30 -4.13
N LYS A 351 -15.50 28.58 -4.41
CA LYS A 351 -14.56 29.70 -4.22
C LYS A 351 -14.16 29.86 -2.74
N ASP A 352 -15.11 29.78 -1.82
CA ASP A 352 -14.82 29.86 -0.39
C ASP A 352 -14.04 28.63 0.09
N LYS A 353 -14.36 27.44 -0.42
CA LYS A 353 -13.58 26.22 -0.14
C LYS A 353 -12.12 26.33 -0.60
N ILE A 354 -11.89 26.86 -1.80
CA ILE A 354 -10.55 27.13 -2.32
C ILE A 354 -9.83 28.16 -1.43
N ALA A 355 -10.50 29.20 -1.02
CA ALA A 355 -9.94 30.22 -0.12
C ALA A 355 -9.56 29.62 1.23
N ASP A 356 -10.42 28.76 1.81
CA ASP A 356 -10.13 28.05 3.06
C ASP A 356 -8.94 27.08 2.93
N ILE A 357 -8.88 26.30 1.83
CA ILE A 357 -7.73 25.45 1.54
C ILE A 357 -6.44 26.29 1.47
N ASN A 358 -6.44 27.37 0.70
CA ASN A 358 -5.29 28.24 0.57
C ASN A 358 -4.89 28.91 1.92
N ALA A 359 -5.86 29.22 2.77
CA ALA A 359 -5.60 29.79 4.10
C ALA A 359 -4.85 28.79 5.03
N THR A 360 -5.01 27.47 4.83
CA THR A 360 -4.28 26.47 5.61
C THR A 360 -2.77 26.41 5.29
N LYS A 361 -2.35 26.94 4.14
CA LYS A 361 -0.96 26.86 3.65
C LYS A 361 0.08 27.30 4.68
N GLY A 362 -0.19 28.41 5.41
CA GLY A 362 0.71 28.90 6.44
C GLY A 362 0.97 27.88 7.52
N CYS A 363 -0.09 27.29 8.06
CA CYS A 363 0.00 26.24 9.10
C CYS A 363 0.67 24.97 8.58
N VAL A 364 0.35 24.53 7.35
CA VAL A 364 0.98 23.35 6.73
C VAL A 364 2.47 23.57 6.50
N LYS A 365 2.86 24.76 6.00
CA LYS A 365 4.26 25.12 5.82
C LYS A 365 5.03 25.10 7.15
N THR A 366 4.46 25.64 8.21
CA THR A 366 5.05 25.62 9.55
C THR A 366 5.18 24.20 10.06
N LEU A 367 4.15 23.36 9.90
CA LEU A 367 4.20 21.95 10.28
C LEU A 367 5.31 21.21 9.52
N PHE A 368 5.45 21.41 8.22
CA PHE A 368 6.52 20.80 7.42
C PHE A 368 7.90 21.26 7.88
N ARG A 369 8.08 22.54 8.21
CA ARG A 369 9.30 23.05 8.81
C ARG A 369 9.65 22.35 10.11
N LEU A 370 8.67 22.18 11.00
CA LEU A 370 8.84 21.51 12.29
C LEU A 370 9.22 20.04 12.12
N VAL A 371 8.57 19.32 11.20
CA VAL A 371 8.91 17.93 10.90
C VAL A 371 10.31 17.80 10.33
N GLN A 372 10.72 18.71 9.43
CA GLN A 372 12.08 18.71 8.88
C GLN A 372 13.13 19.04 9.95
N ASP A 373 12.84 19.98 10.86
CA ASP A 373 13.76 20.30 11.96
C ASP A 373 13.85 19.15 12.98
N PHE A 374 12.73 18.50 13.27
CA PHE A 374 12.71 17.28 14.07
C PHE A 374 13.55 16.16 13.45
N ASP A 375 13.36 15.87 12.16
CA ASP A 375 14.15 14.86 11.43
C ASP A 375 15.64 15.16 11.43
N ARG A 376 16.02 16.43 11.22
CA ARG A 376 17.41 16.90 11.29
C ARG A 376 18.01 16.65 12.68
N ARG A 377 17.35 17.11 13.76
CA ARG A 377 17.81 16.94 15.16
C ARG A 377 17.93 15.46 15.51
N TYR A 378 16.95 14.66 15.18
CA TYR A 378 16.95 13.23 15.44
C TYR A 378 18.07 12.51 14.67
N SER A 379 18.30 12.88 13.41
CA SER A 379 19.39 12.33 12.61
C SER A 379 20.77 12.72 13.15
N GLU A 380 20.96 13.98 13.57
CA GLU A 380 22.19 14.46 14.22
C GLU A 380 22.46 13.74 15.56
N ALA A 381 21.42 13.55 16.38
CA ALA A 381 21.52 12.83 17.65
C ALA A 381 21.88 11.35 17.47
N LYS A 382 21.29 10.68 16.45
CA LYS A 382 21.67 9.31 16.06
C LYS A 382 23.12 9.26 15.57
N ALA A 383 23.52 10.17 14.71
CA ALA A 383 24.88 10.23 14.15
C ALA A 383 25.94 10.41 15.25
N ALA A 384 25.71 11.29 16.23
CA ALA A 384 26.60 11.50 17.37
C ALA A 384 26.84 10.21 18.20
N LYS A 385 25.84 9.32 18.24
CA LYS A 385 25.92 8.01 18.90
C LYS A 385 26.36 6.88 17.97
N ARG A 386 26.61 7.16 16.70
CA ARG A 386 26.89 6.19 15.64
C ARG A 386 25.75 5.16 15.45
N TYR A 387 24.53 5.62 15.58
CA TYR A 387 23.32 4.83 15.38
C TYR A 387 22.70 5.04 14.00
N ILE A 388 22.01 4.01 13.53
CA ILE A 388 21.14 4.01 12.36
C ILE A 388 19.86 3.25 12.73
N ASP A 389 18.68 3.80 12.47
CA ASP A 389 17.42 3.10 12.67
C ASP A 389 16.91 2.42 11.39
N PHE A 390 15.74 1.79 11.46
CA PHE A 390 15.18 1.06 10.33
C PHE A 390 14.74 1.98 9.18
N ASN A 391 14.24 3.18 9.47
CA ASN A 391 13.89 4.16 8.46
C ASN A 391 15.14 4.66 7.72
N ASP A 392 16.20 4.95 8.47
CA ASP A 392 17.49 5.34 7.87
C ASP A 392 18.02 4.26 6.92
N ILE A 393 17.89 2.98 7.31
CA ILE A 393 18.34 1.85 6.47
C ILE A 393 17.62 1.84 5.14
N GLU A 394 16.30 2.06 5.12
CA GLU A 394 15.51 2.09 3.90
C GLU A 394 15.87 3.31 3.03
N HIS A 395 15.89 4.52 3.59
CA HIS A 395 16.24 5.73 2.86
C HIS A 395 17.68 5.72 2.33
N LYS A 396 18.63 5.25 3.13
CA LYS A 396 20.03 5.12 2.70
C LYS A 396 20.21 4.04 1.62
N CYS A 397 19.47 2.95 1.69
CA CYS A 397 19.43 1.95 0.63
C CYS A 397 18.91 2.55 -0.68
N LEU A 398 17.81 3.30 -0.61
CA LEU A 398 17.27 3.99 -1.77
C LEU A 398 18.27 5.00 -2.34
N ALA A 399 18.92 5.81 -1.49
CA ALA A 399 19.96 6.76 -1.91
C ALA A 399 21.14 6.06 -2.62
N VAL A 400 21.61 4.92 -2.12
CA VAL A 400 22.62 4.09 -2.83
C VAL A 400 22.10 3.66 -4.20
N LEU A 401 20.84 3.24 -4.29
CA LEU A 401 20.25 2.76 -5.53
C LEU A 401 19.88 3.88 -6.52
N GLU A 402 19.97 5.16 -6.14
CA GLU A 402 19.95 6.28 -7.09
C GLU A 402 21.21 6.32 -7.98
N HIS A 403 22.27 5.66 -7.58
CA HIS A 403 23.48 5.52 -8.39
C HIS A 403 23.38 4.34 -9.36
N GLU A 404 23.66 4.58 -10.65
CA GLU A 404 23.54 3.56 -11.71
C GLU A 404 24.45 2.35 -11.46
N GLU A 405 25.63 2.54 -10.91
CA GLU A 405 26.57 1.48 -10.55
C GLU A 405 25.92 0.44 -9.63
N ALA A 406 25.27 0.90 -8.56
CA ALA A 406 24.61 0.03 -7.60
C ALA A 406 23.37 -0.66 -8.21
N ARG A 407 22.53 0.10 -8.93
CA ARG A 407 21.36 -0.44 -9.62
C ARG A 407 21.74 -1.57 -10.58
N LYS A 408 22.72 -1.29 -11.45
CA LYS A 408 23.18 -2.27 -12.45
C LYS A 408 23.70 -3.52 -11.77
N PHE A 409 24.52 -3.39 -10.72
CA PHE A 409 25.03 -4.53 -9.99
C PHE A 409 23.92 -5.47 -9.51
N PHE A 410 22.87 -4.94 -8.85
CA PHE A 410 21.78 -5.77 -8.32
C PHE A 410 20.84 -6.28 -9.40
N ARG A 411 20.59 -5.51 -10.46
CA ARG A 411 19.84 -5.97 -11.64
C ARG A 411 20.52 -7.13 -12.33
N ASP A 412 21.86 -7.07 -12.48
CA ASP A 412 22.63 -8.14 -13.11
C ASP A 412 22.71 -9.37 -12.19
N LYS A 413 22.83 -9.16 -10.87
CA LYS A 413 22.90 -10.24 -9.88
C LYS A 413 21.61 -11.04 -9.80
N PHE A 414 20.46 -10.40 -9.73
CA PHE A 414 19.19 -11.09 -9.45
C PHE A 414 18.43 -11.47 -10.72
N ALA A 415 18.43 -12.78 -11.03
CA ALA A 415 17.58 -13.33 -12.08
C ALA A 415 16.10 -13.30 -11.69
N HIS A 416 15.79 -13.58 -10.42
CA HIS A 416 14.43 -13.52 -9.88
C HIS A 416 14.39 -12.89 -8.48
N ILE A 417 13.33 -12.15 -8.22
CA ILE A 417 13.04 -11.48 -6.93
C ILE A 417 11.71 -12.04 -6.42
N PHE A 418 11.69 -12.53 -5.20
CA PHE A 418 10.52 -13.05 -4.52
C PHE A 418 10.22 -12.20 -3.29
N ILE A 419 8.97 -11.79 -3.12
CA ILE A 419 8.50 -11.04 -1.96
C ILE A 419 7.39 -11.85 -1.30
N ASP A 420 7.64 -12.28 -0.07
CA ASP A 420 6.65 -12.95 0.79
C ASP A 420 5.96 -11.90 1.68
N GLU A 421 4.64 -12.00 1.83
CA GLU A 421 3.78 -11.05 2.55
C GLU A 421 3.85 -9.63 1.92
N TYR A 422 3.64 -9.53 0.60
CA TYR A 422 3.71 -8.26 -0.13
C TYR A 422 2.74 -7.19 0.40
N GLN A 423 1.61 -7.57 1.02
CA GLN A 423 0.67 -6.65 1.63
C GLN A 423 1.27 -5.82 2.79
N ASP A 424 2.37 -6.28 3.40
CA ASP A 424 3.05 -5.58 4.50
C ASP A 424 4.17 -4.63 4.00
N THR A 425 4.35 -4.55 2.67
CA THR A 425 5.38 -3.71 2.04
C THR A 425 4.96 -2.25 2.02
N ASN A 426 5.85 -1.33 2.42
CA ASN A 426 5.65 0.11 2.33
C ASN A 426 6.14 0.69 0.98
N PHE A 427 5.82 1.97 0.70
CA PHE A 427 6.15 2.63 -0.57
C PHE A 427 7.65 2.72 -0.85
N ILE A 428 8.49 2.94 0.18
CA ILE A 428 9.94 3.02 -0.01
C ILE A 428 10.54 1.64 -0.34
N GLN A 429 10.02 0.57 0.25
CA GLN A 429 10.43 -0.80 -0.06
C GLN A 429 10.04 -1.19 -1.49
N GLU A 430 8.84 -0.79 -1.92
CA GLU A 430 8.39 -0.98 -3.30
C GLU A 430 9.30 -0.25 -4.29
N GLU A 431 9.66 1.01 -3.99
CA GLU A 431 10.58 1.80 -4.82
C GLU A 431 11.98 1.15 -4.89
N ILE A 432 12.50 0.66 -3.76
CA ILE A 432 13.78 -0.06 -3.73
C ILE A 432 13.74 -1.30 -4.64
N ILE A 433 12.69 -2.11 -4.56
CA ILE A 433 12.50 -3.24 -5.48
C ILE A 433 12.37 -2.75 -6.92
N GLY A 434 11.65 -1.65 -7.14
CA GLY A 434 11.52 -0.99 -8.44
C GLY A 434 12.85 -0.65 -9.10
N LYS A 435 13.83 -0.18 -8.31
CA LYS A 435 15.19 0.17 -8.79
C LYS A 435 16.00 -1.05 -9.25
N ILE A 436 15.82 -2.20 -8.61
CA ILE A 436 16.63 -3.41 -8.85
C ILE A 436 15.93 -4.47 -9.69
N LYS A 437 14.62 -4.38 -9.90
CA LYS A 437 13.88 -5.34 -10.74
C LYS A 437 14.25 -5.19 -12.21
N ARG A 438 14.04 -6.28 -12.94
CA ARG A 438 13.99 -6.31 -14.41
C ARG A 438 12.52 -6.23 -14.85
N GLU A 439 12.31 -6.20 -16.15
CA GLU A 439 10.98 -6.07 -16.75
C GLU A 439 9.98 -7.16 -16.30
N SER A 440 10.46 -8.36 -15.98
CA SER A 440 9.59 -9.54 -15.76
C SER A 440 10.14 -10.57 -14.77
N ASN A 441 10.80 -10.13 -13.69
CA ASN A 441 11.48 -11.04 -12.76
C ASN A 441 10.98 -10.99 -11.31
N VAL A 442 9.84 -10.35 -11.03
CA VAL A 442 9.30 -10.21 -9.66
C VAL A 442 8.12 -11.16 -9.46
N PHE A 443 8.10 -11.85 -8.33
CA PHE A 443 7.03 -12.72 -7.87
C PHE A 443 6.65 -12.34 -6.44
N MET A 444 5.40 -11.96 -6.23
CA MET A 444 4.85 -11.42 -4.98
C MET A 444 3.71 -12.31 -4.48
N VAL A 445 3.69 -12.58 -3.18
CA VAL A 445 2.63 -13.36 -2.53
C VAL A 445 2.15 -12.68 -1.24
#